data_28f3e8a3e2b4cdf37408f901f70ee809
#
_entry.id   28f3e8a3e2b4cdf37408f901f70ee809
#
_cell.length_a   1.000
_cell.length_b   1.000
_cell.length_c   1.000
_cell.angle_alpha   90.00
_cell.angle_beta   90.00
_cell.angle_gamma   90.00
#
_symmetry.space_group_name_H-M   'P 1'
#
loop_
_entity.id
_entity.type
_entity.pdbx_description
1 polymer ?
#
loop_
_entity_poly.entity_id
_entity_poly.type
_entity_poly.pdbx_seq_one_letter_code
_entity_poly.pdbx_strand_id
1 'polypeptide(L)'
;MANALGLKGGDPVVQVRRVLSFRGQPVVFDDIWLPGKLFQGLSAEQLANYRGPLYGLFESEFGVRMIRAEERIRAVAADAEAAAHLGVLPGAPLLSVERLSMTYGDSPVELRRGLYDTSMHHYRNELN
;
A
#
# COMPACT_ATOMS: atom_id res chain seq x y z
N MET A 1 5.40 5.12 11.36
CA MET A 1 4.33 4.20 10.92
C MET A 1 3.21 4.12 11.96
N ALA A 2 3.47 3.65 13.19
CA ALA A 2 2.44 3.58 14.23
C ALA A 2 1.76 4.92 14.52
N ASN A 3 2.51 6.01 14.53
CA ASN A 3 1.97 7.35 14.75
C ASN A 3 0.98 7.77 13.66
N ALA A 4 1.27 7.45 12.40
CA ALA A 4 0.39 7.78 11.28
C ALA A 4 -0.94 7.04 11.37
N LEU A 5 -0.93 5.82 11.91
CA LEU A 5 -2.13 5.01 12.11
C LEU A 5 -2.83 5.28 13.44
N GLY A 6 -2.34 6.23 14.24
CA GLY A 6 -2.91 6.53 15.55
C GLY A 6 -2.75 5.40 16.55
N LEU A 7 -1.79 4.51 16.37
CA LEU A 7 -1.55 3.37 17.24
C LEU A 7 -0.55 3.72 18.34
N LYS A 8 -0.71 3.07 19.47
CA LYS A 8 0.21 3.16 20.60
C LYS A 8 1.28 2.09 20.50
N GLY A 9 2.40 2.28 21.19
CA GLY A 9 3.42 1.24 21.30
C GLY A 9 2.81 -0.07 21.80
N GLY A 10 3.15 -1.18 21.15
CA GLY A 10 2.62 -2.50 21.49
C GLY A 10 1.32 -2.87 20.80
N ASP A 11 0.63 -1.95 20.13
CA ASP A 11 -0.56 -2.29 19.34
C ASP A 11 -0.16 -3.14 18.14
N PRO A 12 -0.95 -4.18 17.80
CA PRO A 12 -0.62 -5.05 16.67
C PRO A 12 -0.79 -4.32 15.34
N VAL A 13 0.12 -4.63 14.42
CA VAL A 13 0.10 -4.10 13.05
C VAL A 13 0.26 -5.26 12.08
N VAL A 14 -0.56 -5.28 11.03
CA VAL A 14 -0.38 -6.21 9.92
C VAL A 14 0.38 -5.49 8.83
N GLN A 15 1.46 -6.09 8.36
CA GLN A 15 2.21 -5.58 7.21
C GLN A 15 2.02 -6.50 6.02
N VAL A 16 1.66 -5.91 4.89
CA VAL A 16 1.54 -6.62 3.61
C VAL A 16 2.57 -6.03 2.66
N ARG A 17 3.41 -6.89 2.10
CA ARG A 17 4.40 -6.50 1.10
C ARG A 17 4.14 -7.27 -0.18
N ARG A 18 4.10 -6.57 -1.32
CA ARG A 18 3.82 -7.23 -2.59
C ARG A 18 4.45 -6.47 -3.75
N VAL A 19 4.68 -7.21 -4.83
CA VAL A 19 5.11 -6.64 -6.10
C VAL A 19 3.94 -6.78 -7.07
N LEU A 20 3.54 -5.68 -7.67
CA LEU A 20 2.52 -5.67 -8.71
C LEU A 20 3.20 -5.58 -10.07
N SER A 21 2.78 -6.46 -10.97
CA SER A 21 3.38 -6.56 -12.30
C SER A 21 2.36 -6.26 -13.38
N PHE A 22 2.86 -5.76 -14.52
CA PHE A 22 2.06 -5.55 -15.71
C PHE A 22 2.77 -6.26 -16.87
N ARG A 23 2.06 -7.19 -17.51
CA ARG A 23 2.60 -8.02 -18.59
C ARG A 23 3.91 -8.72 -18.21
N GLY A 24 3.96 -9.25 -16.99
CA GLY A 24 5.11 -9.97 -16.47
C GLY A 24 6.29 -9.10 -16.01
N GLN A 25 6.17 -7.78 -16.11
CA GLN A 25 7.20 -6.85 -15.65
C GLN A 25 6.78 -6.22 -14.32
N PRO A 26 7.64 -6.25 -13.29
CA PRO A 26 7.31 -5.59 -12.02
C PRO A 26 7.23 -4.07 -12.23
N VAL A 27 6.18 -3.47 -11.70
CA VAL A 27 5.92 -2.03 -11.84
C VAL A 27 5.85 -1.34 -10.49
N VAL A 28 5.27 -2.00 -9.49
CA VAL A 28 5.05 -1.40 -8.17
C VAL A 28 5.57 -2.33 -7.08
N PHE A 29 6.35 -1.78 -6.17
CA PHE A 29 6.71 -2.42 -4.91
C PHE A 29 5.92 -1.74 -3.81
N ASP A 30 5.03 -2.49 -3.17
CA ASP A 30 3.96 -1.97 -2.34
C ASP A 30 4.11 -2.46 -0.90
N ASP A 31 4.13 -1.53 0.05
CA ASP A 31 4.10 -1.81 1.48
C ASP A 31 2.81 -1.25 2.05
N ILE A 32 2.07 -2.09 2.77
CA ILE A 32 0.80 -1.72 3.38
C ILE A 32 0.85 -2.06 4.86
N TRP A 33 0.50 -1.11 5.72
CA TRP A 33 0.41 -1.30 7.17
C TRP A 33 -1.03 -1.07 7.60
N LEU A 34 -1.56 -2.03 8.38
CA LEU A 34 -2.95 -2.06 8.81
C LEU A 34 -3.02 -2.24 10.33
N PRO A 35 -3.95 -1.56 11.04
CA PRO A 35 -4.16 -1.85 12.46
C PRO A 35 -4.60 -3.30 12.66
N GLY A 36 -3.81 -4.06 13.41
CA GLY A 36 -4.05 -5.50 13.54
C GLY A 36 -5.37 -5.86 14.16
N LYS A 37 -5.90 -5.01 15.05
CA LYS A 37 -7.18 -5.26 15.70
C LYS A 37 -8.36 -5.25 14.73
N LEU A 38 -8.28 -4.42 13.67
CA LEU A 38 -9.33 -4.31 12.66
C LEU A 38 -9.26 -5.41 11.61
N PHE A 39 -8.09 -6.01 11.44
CA PHE A 39 -7.83 -6.96 10.36
C PHE A 39 -7.43 -8.33 10.89
N GLN A 40 -7.98 -8.74 12.02
CA GLN A 40 -7.73 -10.05 12.60
C GLN A 40 -8.15 -11.15 11.62
N GLY A 41 -7.26 -12.11 11.41
CA GLY A 41 -7.52 -13.22 10.49
C GLY A 41 -7.20 -12.95 9.03
N LEU A 42 -6.72 -11.75 8.70
CA LEU A 42 -6.26 -11.48 7.33
C LEU A 42 -5.06 -12.38 7.02
N SER A 43 -5.18 -13.17 5.96
CA SER A 43 -4.19 -14.18 5.60
C SER A 43 -3.59 -13.89 4.22
N ALA A 44 -2.38 -14.45 3.99
CA ALA A 44 -1.76 -14.40 2.67
C ALA A 44 -2.63 -15.07 1.62
N GLU A 45 -3.35 -16.13 2.00
CA GLU A 45 -4.26 -16.85 1.10
C GLU A 45 -5.42 -15.97 0.65
N GLN A 46 -6.05 -15.22 1.57
CA GLN A 46 -7.10 -14.28 1.21
C GLN A 46 -6.61 -13.23 0.23
N LEU A 47 -5.41 -12.68 0.48
CA LEU A 47 -4.80 -11.67 -0.38
C LEU A 47 -4.48 -12.21 -1.76
N ALA A 48 -3.97 -13.44 -1.84
CA ALA A 48 -3.62 -14.07 -3.11
C ALA A 48 -4.85 -14.43 -3.93
N ASN A 49 -5.95 -14.83 -3.29
CA ASN A 49 -7.15 -15.32 -3.97
C ASN A 49 -8.18 -14.23 -4.26
N TYR A 50 -8.07 -13.08 -3.63
CA TYR A 50 -9.03 -12.01 -3.86
C TYR A 50 -8.79 -11.34 -5.22
N ARG A 51 -9.87 -11.19 -5.97
CA ARG A 51 -9.86 -10.51 -7.27
C ARG A 51 -10.46 -9.14 -7.11
N GLY A 52 -9.70 -8.11 -7.47
CA GLY A 52 -10.13 -6.74 -7.38
C GLY A 52 -9.31 -5.93 -6.37
N PRO A 53 -9.67 -4.66 -6.14
CA PRO A 53 -8.97 -3.80 -5.20
C PRO A 53 -9.07 -4.31 -3.78
N LEU A 54 -7.98 -4.16 -3.00
CA LEU A 54 -7.92 -4.66 -1.62
C LEU A 54 -8.98 -4.03 -0.70
N TYR A 55 -9.35 -2.78 -0.93
CA TYR A 55 -10.38 -2.15 -0.10
C TYR A 55 -11.74 -2.81 -0.23
N GLY A 56 -12.02 -3.47 -1.36
CA GLY A 56 -13.22 -4.32 -1.49
C GLY A 56 -13.18 -5.52 -0.55
N LEU A 57 -12.02 -6.16 -0.45
CA LEU A 57 -11.78 -7.24 0.52
C LEU A 57 -11.94 -6.73 1.95
N PHE A 58 -11.33 -5.58 2.25
CA PHE A 58 -11.37 -5.00 3.59
C PHE A 58 -12.79 -4.66 4.02
N GLU A 59 -13.60 -4.14 3.11
CA GLU A 59 -15.00 -3.82 3.39
C GLU A 59 -15.83 -5.10 3.56
N SER A 60 -15.73 -6.05 2.62
CA SER A 60 -16.56 -7.25 2.62
C SER A 60 -16.24 -8.22 3.74
N GLU A 61 -14.95 -8.41 4.07
CA GLU A 61 -14.51 -9.43 5.02
C GLU A 61 -14.20 -8.87 6.42
N PHE A 62 -13.87 -7.60 6.53
CA PHE A 62 -13.45 -6.98 7.80
C PHE A 62 -14.33 -5.81 8.22
N GLY A 63 -15.29 -5.43 7.39
CA GLY A 63 -16.18 -4.32 7.69
C GLY A 63 -15.49 -2.96 7.76
N VAL A 64 -14.31 -2.84 7.15
CA VAL A 64 -13.54 -1.59 7.14
C VAL A 64 -13.79 -0.86 5.85
N ARG A 65 -14.44 0.29 5.94
CA ARG A 65 -14.74 1.15 4.79
C ARG A 65 -13.82 2.36 4.79
N MET A 66 -13.11 2.53 3.70
CA MET A 66 -12.22 3.68 3.49
C MET A 66 -13.02 4.81 2.87
N ILE A 67 -13.15 5.91 3.61
CA ILE A 67 -14.01 7.06 3.23
C ILE A 67 -13.18 8.18 2.66
N ARG A 68 -11.97 8.40 3.18
CA ARG A 68 -11.10 9.49 2.78
C ARG A 68 -9.65 8.99 2.75
N ALA A 69 -8.87 9.55 1.84
CA ALA A 69 -7.44 9.28 1.79
C ALA A 69 -6.66 10.54 1.51
N GLU A 70 -5.46 10.62 2.07
CA GLU A 70 -4.49 11.64 1.78
C GLU A 70 -3.29 11.00 1.13
N GLU A 71 -2.78 11.61 0.06
CA GLU A 71 -1.60 11.11 -0.64
C GLU A 71 -0.48 12.11 -0.62
N ARG A 72 0.74 11.60 -0.46
CA ARG A 72 1.99 12.36 -0.60
C ARG A 72 2.82 11.70 -1.69
N ILE A 73 3.21 12.47 -2.68
CA ILE A 73 3.89 11.96 -3.86
C ILE A 73 5.27 12.61 -3.93
N ARG A 74 6.31 11.79 -4.12
CA ARG A 74 7.70 12.24 -4.22
C ARG A 74 8.45 11.46 -5.30
N ALA A 75 9.43 12.11 -5.90
CA ALA A 75 10.45 11.41 -6.68
C ALA A 75 11.53 10.92 -5.71
N VAL A 76 11.90 9.66 -5.78
CA VAL A 76 12.92 9.04 -4.94
C VAL A 76 13.86 8.19 -5.77
N ALA A 77 15.05 7.94 -5.25
CA ALA A 77 15.98 6.99 -5.86
C ALA A 77 15.72 5.60 -5.31
N ALA A 78 15.82 4.58 -6.16
CA ALA A 78 15.65 3.20 -5.74
C ALA A 78 16.80 2.80 -4.79
N ASP A 79 16.46 2.31 -3.60
CA ASP A 79 17.44 1.65 -2.75
C ASP A 79 17.67 0.21 -3.24
N ALA A 80 18.60 -0.51 -2.59
CA ALA A 80 18.95 -1.86 -3.03
C ALA A 80 17.75 -2.81 -3.01
N GLU A 81 16.90 -2.71 -2.01
CA GLU A 81 15.71 -3.57 -1.86
C GLU A 81 14.69 -3.29 -2.96
N ALA A 82 14.33 -2.02 -3.16
CA ALA A 82 13.38 -1.63 -4.20
C ALA A 82 13.91 -1.99 -5.60
N ALA A 83 15.20 -1.75 -5.83
CA ALA A 83 15.84 -2.08 -7.10
C ALA A 83 15.74 -3.58 -7.41
N ALA A 84 15.99 -4.43 -6.40
CA ALA A 84 15.89 -5.88 -6.57
C ALA A 84 14.45 -6.32 -6.89
N HIS A 85 13.47 -5.79 -6.17
CA HIS A 85 12.07 -6.16 -6.39
C HIS A 85 11.52 -5.66 -7.72
N LEU A 86 11.95 -4.48 -8.17
CA LEU A 86 11.44 -3.88 -9.40
C LEU A 86 12.29 -4.20 -10.64
N GLY A 87 13.43 -4.86 -10.44
CA GLY A 87 14.30 -5.19 -11.57
C GLY A 87 14.95 -3.97 -12.21
N VAL A 88 15.24 -2.94 -11.41
CA VAL A 88 15.90 -1.71 -11.85
C VAL A 88 17.26 -1.58 -11.17
N LEU A 89 18.08 -0.65 -11.64
CA LEU A 89 19.38 -0.38 -11.02
C LEU A 89 19.20 0.41 -9.73
N PRO A 90 20.05 0.18 -8.70
CA PRO A 90 20.06 1.06 -7.54
C PRO A 90 20.28 2.51 -7.96
N GLY A 91 19.52 3.42 -7.36
CA GLY A 91 19.54 4.83 -7.74
C GLY A 91 18.61 5.22 -8.87
N ALA A 92 17.97 4.26 -9.53
CA ALA A 92 16.99 4.57 -10.58
C ALA A 92 15.83 5.40 -10.01
N PRO A 93 15.28 6.36 -10.79
CA PRO A 93 14.19 7.18 -10.30
C PRO A 93 12.91 6.38 -10.16
N LEU A 94 12.26 6.52 -9.02
CA LEU A 94 10.96 5.92 -8.72
C LEU A 94 10.01 7.01 -8.26
N LEU A 95 8.72 6.78 -8.44
CA LEU A 95 7.69 7.60 -7.84
C LEU A 95 7.24 6.94 -6.54
N SER A 96 7.35 7.67 -5.42
CA SER A 96 6.83 7.22 -4.13
C SER A 96 5.46 7.83 -3.91
N VAL A 97 4.45 6.99 -3.75
CA VAL A 97 3.08 7.41 -3.40
C VAL A 97 2.77 6.85 -2.03
N GLU A 98 2.67 7.73 -1.04
CA GLU A 98 2.31 7.37 0.32
C GLU A 98 0.85 7.78 0.55
N ARG A 99 0.02 6.82 0.93
CA ARG A 99 -1.41 7.05 1.14
C ARG A 99 -1.79 6.68 2.57
N LEU A 100 -2.48 7.61 3.25
CA LEU A 100 -3.14 7.34 4.51
C LEU A 100 -4.65 7.34 4.28
N SER A 101 -5.28 6.19 4.51
CA SER A 101 -6.73 6.02 4.34
C SER A 101 -7.42 6.02 5.69
N MET A 102 -8.58 6.66 5.74
CA MET A 102 -9.36 6.88 6.96
C MET A 102 -10.78 6.38 6.77
N THR A 103 -11.34 5.85 7.85
CA THR A 103 -12.76 5.50 7.94
C THR A 103 -13.54 6.62 8.65
N TYR A 104 -14.72 6.32 9.13
CA TYR A 104 -15.58 7.29 9.82
C TYR A 104 -14.85 7.97 10.99
N GLY A 105 -15.11 9.27 11.18
CA GLY A 105 -14.50 10.04 12.26
C GLY A 105 -13.01 10.31 12.06
N ASP A 106 -12.54 10.29 10.82
CA ASP A 106 -11.11 10.49 10.47
C ASP A 106 -10.18 9.50 11.16
N SER A 107 -10.67 8.28 11.43
CA SER A 107 -9.88 7.24 12.07
C SER A 107 -8.98 6.56 11.03
N PRO A 108 -7.64 6.59 11.19
CA PRO A 108 -6.73 5.96 10.22
C PRO A 108 -6.86 4.44 10.23
N VAL A 109 -6.95 3.83 9.06
CA VAL A 109 -7.10 2.38 8.93
C VAL A 109 -6.10 1.74 7.98
N GLU A 110 -5.38 2.52 7.19
CA GLU A 110 -4.36 1.98 6.29
C GLU A 110 -3.30 3.03 6.02
N LEU A 111 -2.04 2.62 6.12
CA LEU A 111 -0.92 3.38 5.57
C LEU A 111 -0.30 2.55 4.47
N ARG A 112 -0.19 3.09 3.27
CA ARG A 112 0.37 2.41 2.11
C ARG A 112 1.48 3.25 1.50
N ARG A 113 2.57 2.60 1.12
CA ARG A 113 3.62 3.22 0.32
C ARG A 113 3.86 2.36 -0.91
N GLY A 114 3.59 2.92 -2.08
CA GLY A 114 3.90 2.30 -3.34
C GLY A 114 5.11 2.97 -3.98
N LEU A 115 6.09 2.17 -4.40
CA LEU A 115 7.23 2.63 -5.20
C LEU A 115 6.99 2.19 -6.63
N TYR A 116 6.85 3.16 -7.54
CA TYR A 116 6.47 2.92 -8.92
C TYR A 116 7.64 3.15 -9.85
N ASP A 117 7.92 2.17 -10.70
CA ASP A 117 8.78 2.36 -11.86
C ASP A 117 7.95 3.00 -12.97
N THR A 118 8.17 4.29 -13.21
CA THR A 118 7.42 5.05 -14.20
C THR A 118 8.16 5.23 -15.52
N SER A 119 9.23 4.48 -15.75
CA SER A 119 9.99 4.57 -16.99
C SER A 119 9.15 4.20 -18.22
N MET A 120 8.22 3.25 -18.08
CA MET A 120 7.33 2.80 -19.14
C MET A 120 5.84 2.95 -18.79
N HIS A 121 5.54 3.47 -17.61
CA HIS A 121 4.18 3.59 -17.07
C HIS A 121 4.02 4.92 -16.36
N HIS A 122 2.79 5.32 -16.11
CA HIS A 122 2.51 6.52 -15.32
C HIS A 122 1.51 6.21 -14.21
N TYR A 123 1.56 7.01 -13.16
CA TYR A 123 0.58 6.97 -12.10
C TYR A 123 -0.63 7.81 -12.52
N ARG A 124 -1.82 7.21 -12.45
CA ARG A 124 -3.06 7.87 -12.82
C ARG A 124 -3.99 7.94 -11.61
N ASN A 125 -4.51 9.13 -11.36
CA ASN A 125 -5.51 9.36 -10.33
C ASN A 125 -6.71 10.04 -10.97
N GLU A 126 -7.89 9.42 -10.87
CA GLU A 126 -9.13 10.01 -11.37
C GLU A 126 -9.85 10.69 -10.21
N LEU A 127 -10.25 11.94 -10.44
CA LEU A 127 -10.99 12.75 -9.48
C LEU A 127 -12.43 12.88 -9.97
N ASN A 128 -13.35 12.60 -9.10
CA ASN A 128 -14.78 12.70 -9.39
C ASN A 128 -15.38 13.95 -8.79
#